data_f4fc0df179989d0572d7aa2d36ea5961
#
_entry.id   f4fc0df179989d0572d7aa2d36ea5961
#
_cell.length_a   1.000
_cell.length_b   1.000
_cell.length_c   1.000
_cell.angle_alpha   90.00
_cell.angle_beta   90.00
_cell.angle_gamma   90.00
#
_symmetry.space_group_name_H-M   'P 1'
#
loop_
_entity.id
_entity.type
_entity.pdbx_description
1 polymer ?
#
loop_
_entity_poly.entity_id
_entity_poly.type
_entity_poly.pdbx_seq_one_letter_code
_entity_poly.pdbx_strand_id
1 'polypeptide(L)'
;TEKGETTNPSKTFDSKKTTDSVSIFVKPTVDAGFKSNTTKAEDIQAEKVDGETNSYYKLDLGISHQNGDNDETLESVTIKAPEANSGYKLFIIDGNTKTEITSDYTLKTTELNKVYVEVKENQHGSFDIKGTYTVKDSQYAGKDVNYETKETKDFTHKLTITPVTDTPTITVETGTQTHINVNAGENIVKIPVKVTSVDKDGSENITKIVISGVPQGVTVDGLTNGQVFENGNFINVSIHNGIYTIAGHDLNSSNFKDIVFKVDGNANFEYRDITITAYTKDAEGSKE
;
A
#
# COMPACT_ATOMS: atom_id res chain seq x y z
N THR A 1 -89.53 6.22 -13.77
CA THR A 1 -89.72 7.61 -13.29
C THR A 1 -90.95 7.66 -12.46
N GLU A 2 -90.80 7.67 -11.14
CA GLU A 2 -91.90 7.80 -10.18
C GLU A 2 -92.44 9.20 -10.32
N LYS A 3 -93.71 9.29 -10.79
CA LYS A 3 -94.46 10.55 -10.95
C LYS A 3 -94.66 11.35 -9.67
N GLY A 4 -94.27 10.80 -8.51
CA GLY A 4 -94.40 11.46 -7.22
C GLY A 4 -93.24 12.32 -6.79
N GLU A 5 -92.16 12.20 -7.42
CA GLU A 5 -90.90 12.88 -7.04
C GLU A 5 -90.74 14.25 -7.70
N THR A 6 -91.46 14.47 -8.81
CA THR A 6 -91.37 15.73 -9.54
C THR A 6 -92.27 16.87 -8.99
N THR A 7 -93.07 16.58 -8.02
CA THR A 7 -94.00 17.54 -7.44
C THR A 7 -93.63 18.09 -6.04
N ASN A 8 -92.51 17.61 -5.48
CA ASN A 8 -92.06 18.11 -4.15
C ASN A 8 -90.53 18.46 -4.25
N PRO A 9 -90.22 19.70 -4.62
CA PRO A 9 -88.82 20.13 -4.79
C PRO A 9 -88.03 20.20 -3.46
N SER A 10 -88.70 19.94 -2.33
CA SER A 10 -88.00 19.94 -1.01
C SER A 10 -87.64 18.54 -0.49
N LYS A 11 -87.91 17.49 -1.29
CA LYS A 11 -87.40 16.15 -0.89
C LYS A 11 -85.89 16.05 -1.24
N THR A 12 -85.10 16.08 -0.19
CA THR A 12 -83.73 15.72 -0.25
C THR A 12 -83.58 14.20 -0.26
N PHE A 13 -82.99 13.67 -1.26
CA PHE A 13 -82.66 12.23 -1.27
C PHE A 13 -81.30 12.04 -0.62
N ASP A 14 -81.26 11.38 0.54
CA ASP A 14 -80.02 10.98 1.17
C ASP A 14 -79.38 9.83 0.39
N SER A 15 -78.27 10.11 -0.26
CA SER A 15 -77.48 9.08 -0.86
C SER A 15 -76.80 8.29 0.26
N LYS A 16 -77.10 7.03 0.39
CA LYS A 16 -76.37 6.13 1.30
C LYS A 16 -75.03 5.78 0.66
N LYS A 17 -73.96 6.22 1.33
CA LYS A 17 -72.60 5.85 0.92
C LYS A 17 -72.17 4.64 1.73
N THR A 18 -71.79 3.55 1.06
CA THR A 18 -71.12 2.43 1.65
C THR A 18 -69.65 2.56 1.32
N THR A 19 -68.81 2.58 2.28
CA THR A 19 -67.35 2.60 2.12
C THR A 19 -66.84 1.27 2.61
N ASP A 20 -66.11 0.60 1.74
CA ASP A 20 -65.33 -0.60 2.08
C ASP A 20 -63.87 -0.28 1.89
N SER A 21 -62.98 -0.81 2.74
CA SER A 21 -61.55 -0.57 2.68
C SER A 21 -60.83 -1.89 2.48
N VAL A 22 -59.92 -1.87 1.51
CA VAL A 22 -58.97 -2.96 1.29
C VAL A 22 -57.59 -2.48 1.67
N SER A 23 -56.90 -3.19 2.53
CA SER A 23 -55.52 -2.93 2.86
C SER A 23 -54.63 -3.74 1.94
N ILE A 24 -53.75 -3.03 1.22
CA ILE A 24 -52.72 -3.63 0.41
C ILE A 24 -51.42 -3.46 1.16
N PHE A 25 -50.70 -4.54 1.36
CA PHE A 25 -49.39 -4.55 1.98
C PHE A 25 -48.31 -4.88 0.93
N VAL A 26 -47.27 -4.04 0.84
CA VAL A 26 -46.09 -4.28 0.06
C VAL A 26 -44.99 -4.86 0.94
N LYS A 27 -44.54 -6.03 0.63
CA LYS A 27 -43.49 -6.69 1.40
C LYS A 27 -42.16 -5.94 1.23
N PRO A 28 -41.41 -5.69 2.31
CA PRO A 28 -40.11 -5.02 2.21
C PRO A 28 -39.12 -5.83 1.37
N THR A 29 -38.29 -5.13 0.61
CA THR A 29 -37.26 -5.69 -0.25
C THR A 29 -35.99 -4.90 -0.05
N VAL A 30 -34.89 -5.58 0.26
CA VAL A 30 -33.59 -4.93 0.48
C VAL A 30 -33.01 -4.41 -0.82
N ASP A 31 -32.79 -3.12 -0.89
CA ASP A 31 -32.20 -2.39 -2.05
C ASP A 31 -30.74 -1.98 -1.82
N ALA A 32 -30.17 -2.38 -0.72
CA ALA A 32 -28.85 -1.91 -0.30
C ALA A 32 -27.73 -2.24 -1.29
N GLY A 33 -26.96 -1.23 -1.61
CA GLY A 33 -25.76 -1.30 -2.43
C GLY A 33 -24.48 -1.09 -1.63
N PHE A 34 -23.41 -1.63 -2.13
CA PHE A 34 -22.05 -1.40 -1.65
C PHE A 34 -21.31 -0.48 -2.62
N LYS A 35 -20.69 0.58 -2.10
CA LYS A 35 -19.79 1.41 -2.88
C LYS A 35 -18.36 0.96 -2.62
N SER A 36 -17.73 0.37 -3.65
CA SER A 36 -16.33 -0.02 -3.56
C SER A 36 -15.44 1.21 -3.42
N ASN A 37 -14.70 1.28 -2.34
CA ASN A 37 -13.65 2.28 -2.10
C ASN A 37 -12.27 1.61 -2.13
N THR A 38 -11.25 2.43 -2.32
CA THR A 38 -9.86 2.01 -2.28
C THR A 38 -9.12 2.81 -1.22
N THR A 39 -8.37 2.15 -0.35
CA THR A 39 -7.41 2.80 0.54
C THR A 39 -6.03 2.75 -0.09
N LYS A 40 -5.36 3.90 -0.13
CA LYS A 40 -3.96 4.02 -0.52
C LYS A 40 -3.13 4.22 0.74
N ALA A 41 -2.10 3.42 0.88
CA ALA A 41 -1.11 3.52 1.93
C ALA A 41 0.28 3.62 1.29
N GLU A 42 1.25 4.08 2.04
CA GLU A 42 2.66 4.09 1.63
C GLU A 42 3.42 3.13 2.54
N ASP A 43 4.44 2.50 1.99
CA ASP A 43 5.39 1.71 2.75
C ASP A 43 6.14 2.58 3.76
N ILE A 44 6.81 1.95 4.71
CA ILE A 44 7.60 2.63 5.74
C ILE A 44 9.06 2.52 5.36
N GLN A 45 9.75 3.66 5.30
CA GLN A 45 11.19 3.69 5.15
C GLN A 45 11.88 3.08 6.39
N ALA A 46 12.91 2.25 6.13
CA ALA A 46 13.69 1.59 7.18
C ALA A 46 14.39 2.57 8.17
N GLU A 47 14.51 3.84 7.81
CA GLU A 47 15.23 4.87 8.59
C GLU A 47 14.30 5.85 9.34
N LYS A 48 13.09 5.48 9.71
CA LYS A 48 12.33 6.36 10.60
C LYS A 48 12.99 6.43 11.97
N VAL A 49 13.58 7.59 12.24
CA VAL A 49 14.36 7.95 13.45
C VAL A 49 13.52 7.92 14.75
N ASP A 50 12.21 7.80 14.66
CA ASP A 50 11.28 7.96 15.78
C ASP A 50 10.86 6.67 16.48
N GLY A 51 11.45 5.52 16.12
CA GLY A 51 11.17 4.24 16.80
C GLY A 51 9.78 3.64 16.53
N GLU A 52 8.97 4.24 15.68
CA GLU A 52 7.73 3.65 15.18
C GLU A 52 8.00 2.93 13.85
N THR A 53 8.04 1.61 13.91
CA THR A 53 8.26 0.74 12.74
C THR A 53 6.99 0.44 11.95
N ASN A 54 5.84 0.94 12.38
CA ASN A 54 4.54 0.63 11.80
C ASN A 54 3.70 1.90 11.59
N SER A 55 3.06 2.00 10.44
CA SER A 55 2.08 3.05 10.15
C SER A 55 0.67 2.47 10.07
N TYR A 56 -0.30 3.23 10.59
CA TYR A 56 -1.71 2.84 10.59
C TYR A 56 -2.50 3.76 9.67
N TYR A 57 -3.16 3.17 8.68
CA TYR A 57 -4.00 3.88 7.73
C TYR A 57 -5.47 3.53 7.96
N LYS A 58 -6.31 4.54 8.08
CA LYS A 58 -7.74 4.35 8.26
C LYS A 58 -8.36 3.79 6.98
N LEU A 59 -9.17 2.75 7.13
CA LEU A 59 -9.95 2.20 6.03
C LEU A 59 -11.30 2.90 5.96
N ASP A 60 -11.65 3.39 4.78
CA ASP A 60 -13.02 3.75 4.45
C ASP A 60 -13.65 2.60 3.66
N LEU A 61 -14.31 1.70 4.36
CA LEU A 61 -14.91 0.52 3.77
C LEU A 61 -16.02 0.85 2.76
N GLY A 62 -16.53 2.09 2.78
CA GLY A 62 -17.57 2.56 1.85
C GLY A 62 -18.90 1.83 1.98
N ILE A 63 -19.11 1.12 3.08
CA ILE A 63 -20.32 0.36 3.32
C ILE A 63 -21.40 1.32 3.80
N SER A 64 -22.42 1.48 3.01
CA SER A 64 -23.62 2.24 3.37
C SER A 64 -24.83 1.56 2.77
N HIS A 65 -25.96 1.66 3.47
CA HIS A 65 -27.22 1.39 2.80
C HIS A 65 -27.43 2.50 1.77
N GLN A 66 -27.38 2.17 0.49
CA GLN A 66 -27.74 3.10 -0.58
C GLN A 66 -29.14 2.79 -1.02
N ASN A 67 -29.92 3.79 -0.97
CA ASN A 67 -31.13 4.05 -1.68
C ASN A 67 -32.45 3.94 -0.92
N GLY A 68 -33.02 4.99 -0.89
CA GLY A 68 -34.40 5.25 -1.24
C GLY A 68 -35.38 5.19 -0.11
N ASP A 69 -35.45 4.24 0.66
CA ASP A 69 -36.37 4.21 1.76
C ASP A 69 -35.66 4.30 3.12
N ASN A 70 -36.38 4.93 4.06
CA ASN A 70 -35.82 5.27 5.37
C ASN A 70 -35.92 4.10 6.38
N ASP A 71 -36.37 2.95 5.94
CA ASP A 71 -36.60 1.77 6.77
C ASP A 71 -35.51 0.68 6.60
N GLU A 72 -34.60 0.88 5.63
CA GLU A 72 -33.40 0.07 5.53
C GLU A 72 -32.32 0.48 6.54
N THR A 73 -31.70 -0.48 7.15
CA THR A 73 -30.61 -0.28 8.12
C THR A 73 -29.48 -1.27 7.90
N LEU A 74 -28.25 -0.78 8.05
CA LEU A 74 -27.08 -1.66 8.11
C LEU A 74 -27.08 -2.37 9.46
N GLU A 75 -27.31 -3.69 9.45
CA GLU A 75 -27.42 -4.48 10.68
C GLU A 75 -26.05 -4.95 11.19
N SER A 76 -25.19 -5.41 10.30
CA SER A 76 -23.86 -5.88 10.66
C SER A 76 -22.87 -5.80 9.49
N VAL A 77 -21.60 -5.69 9.84
CA VAL A 77 -20.46 -5.80 8.91
C VAL A 77 -19.48 -6.76 9.54
N THR A 78 -19.13 -7.83 8.83
CA THR A 78 -18.11 -8.77 9.27
C THR A 78 -16.90 -8.69 8.34
N ILE A 79 -15.74 -8.36 8.88
CA ILE A 79 -14.47 -8.34 8.16
C ILE A 79 -13.81 -9.71 8.33
N LYS A 80 -13.34 -10.30 7.23
CA LYS A 80 -12.50 -11.49 7.28
C LYS A 80 -11.12 -11.16 7.80
N ALA A 81 -10.61 -12.01 8.69
CA ALA A 81 -9.25 -11.86 9.17
C ALA A 81 -8.25 -11.95 8.01
N PRO A 82 -7.16 -11.16 8.06
CA PRO A 82 -6.06 -11.31 7.11
C PRO A 82 -5.46 -12.72 7.20
N GLU A 83 -5.06 -13.27 6.07
CA GLU A 83 -4.30 -14.53 6.05
C GLU A 83 -2.92 -14.32 6.71
N ALA A 84 -2.33 -15.39 7.24
CA ALA A 84 -1.08 -15.31 8.03
C ALA A 84 0.09 -14.61 7.29
N ASN A 85 0.10 -14.65 5.96
CA ASN A 85 1.13 -14.08 5.10
C ASN A 85 0.60 -12.94 4.21
N SER A 86 -0.47 -12.29 4.60
CA SER A 86 -1.13 -11.26 3.77
C SER A 86 -0.33 -9.97 3.57
N GLY A 87 0.79 -9.80 4.29
CA GLY A 87 1.60 -8.58 4.20
C GLY A 87 1.03 -7.38 4.95
N TYR A 88 -0.19 -7.45 5.48
CA TYR A 88 -0.83 -6.41 6.28
C TYR A 88 -1.55 -7.01 7.48
N LYS A 89 -1.87 -6.17 8.46
CA LYS A 89 -2.71 -6.51 9.60
C LYS A 89 -3.86 -5.52 9.71
N LEU A 90 -4.96 -5.96 10.28
CA LEU A 90 -6.14 -5.12 10.53
C LEU A 90 -6.32 -4.89 12.03
N PHE A 91 -6.73 -3.68 12.37
CA PHE A 91 -6.96 -3.24 13.74
C PHE A 91 -8.27 -2.46 13.87
N ILE A 92 -8.88 -2.60 15.02
CA ILE A 92 -9.83 -1.60 15.53
C ILE A 92 -9.04 -0.66 16.43
N ILE A 93 -9.04 0.65 16.11
CA ILE A 93 -8.37 1.66 16.93
C ILE A 93 -9.43 2.61 17.49
N ASP A 94 -9.58 2.60 18.81
CA ASP A 94 -10.50 3.47 19.56
C ASP A 94 -9.74 4.24 20.64
N GLY A 95 -9.44 5.49 20.36
CA GLY A 95 -8.54 6.29 21.18
C GLY A 95 -7.15 5.65 21.29
N ASN A 96 -6.73 5.30 22.49
CA ASN A 96 -5.43 4.65 22.73
C ASN A 96 -5.50 3.11 22.69
N THR A 97 -6.67 2.54 22.45
CA THR A 97 -6.85 1.09 22.43
C THR A 97 -6.72 0.57 21.00
N LYS A 98 -5.79 -0.35 20.79
CA LYS A 98 -5.60 -1.06 19.51
C LYS A 98 -5.96 -2.53 19.71
N THR A 99 -6.89 -3.04 18.91
CA THR A 99 -7.30 -4.44 18.92
C THR A 99 -7.06 -5.05 17.54
N GLU A 100 -6.16 -6.02 17.46
CA GLU A 100 -5.85 -6.72 16.20
C GLU A 100 -7.00 -7.66 15.81
N ILE A 101 -7.37 -7.67 14.55
CA ILE A 101 -8.35 -8.58 13.95
C ILE A 101 -7.62 -9.85 13.51
N THR A 102 -7.63 -10.87 14.35
CA THR A 102 -6.95 -12.16 14.09
C THR A 102 -7.91 -13.29 13.71
N SER A 103 -9.20 -13.05 13.76
CA SER A 103 -10.29 -13.93 13.30
C SER A 103 -11.38 -13.07 12.69
N ASP A 104 -12.30 -13.67 11.94
CA ASP A 104 -13.44 -12.92 11.38
C ASP A 104 -14.11 -12.10 12.47
N TYR A 105 -14.27 -10.81 12.21
CA TYR A 105 -14.71 -9.84 13.22
C TYR A 105 -15.94 -9.09 12.77
N THR A 106 -16.99 -9.19 13.56
CA THR A 106 -18.22 -8.42 13.32
C THR A 106 -18.14 -7.07 14.02
N LEU A 107 -18.09 -6.02 13.19
CA LEU A 107 -18.01 -4.63 13.64
C LEU A 107 -19.30 -4.20 14.33
N LYS A 108 -19.17 -3.49 15.44
CA LYS A 108 -20.23 -2.68 15.98
C LYS A 108 -20.45 -1.46 15.08
N THR A 109 -21.65 -0.91 15.07
CA THR A 109 -21.95 0.31 14.28
C THR A 109 -21.03 1.48 14.62
N THR A 110 -20.57 1.56 15.87
CA THR A 110 -19.60 2.58 16.34
C THR A 110 -18.17 2.31 15.90
N GLU A 111 -17.86 1.14 15.36
CA GLU A 111 -16.53 0.73 14.93
C GLU A 111 -16.32 0.83 13.41
N LEU A 112 -17.38 1.07 12.63
CA LEU A 112 -17.30 1.18 11.16
C LEU A 112 -16.25 2.18 10.69
N ASN A 113 -16.03 3.25 11.44
CA ASN A 113 -15.05 4.29 11.15
C ASN A 113 -13.73 4.14 11.93
N LYS A 114 -13.51 2.99 12.58
CA LYS A 114 -12.34 2.73 13.44
C LYS A 114 -11.51 1.56 12.96
N VAL A 115 -11.72 1.12 11.72
CA VAL A 115 -10.92 0.07 11.11
C VAL A 115 -9.68 0.68 10.49
N TYR A 116 -8.53 0.12 10.81
CA TYR A 116 -7.23 0.55 10.32
C TYR A 116 -6.45 -0.64 9.78
N VAL A 117 -5.64 -0.39 8.77
CA VAL A 117 -4.62 -1.31 8.31
C VAL A 117 -3.26 -0.88 8.87
N GLU A 118 -2.54 -1.84 9.42
CA GLU A 118 -1.13 -1.67 9.72
C GLU A 118 -0.32 -2.11 8.51
N VAL A 119 0.52 -1.20 8.00
CA VAL A 119 1.50 -1.49 6.96
C VAL A 119 2.84 -1.71 7.64
N LYS A 120 3.49 -2.80 7.29
CA LYS A 120 4.83 -3.13 7.78
C LYS A 120 5.88 -2.49 6.89
N GLU A 121 7.07 -2.37 7.43
CA GLU A 121 8.27 -2.00 6.70
C GLU A 121 8.52 -2.94 5.51
N ASN A 122 8.93 -2.38 4.38
CA ASN A 122 9.26 -3.10 3.15
C ASN A 122 8.09 -3.94 2.62
N GLN A 123 6.92 -3.33 2.47
CA GLN A 123 5.70 -3.97 1.96
C GLN A 123 5.11 -3.14 0.83
N HIS A 124 4.83 -3.75 -0.28
CA HIS A 124 4.15 -3.10 -1.40
C HIS A 124 3.14 -4.03 -2.08
N GLY A 125 2.28 -3.47 -2.90
CA GLY A 125 1.33 -4.22 -3.72
C GLY A 125 -0.12 -3.88 -3.49
N SER A 126 -0.99 -4.68 -4.08
CA SER A 126 -2.44 -4.53 -3.98
C SER A 126 -3.05 -5.73 -3.28
N PHE A 127 -3.87 -5.48 -2.27
CA PHE A 127 -4.49 -6.49 -1.42
C PHE A 127 -6.00 -6.28 -1.38
N ASP A 128 -6.73 -7.38 -1.28
CA ASP A 128 -8.17 -7.38 -1.14
C ASP A 128 -8.56 -7.65 0.31
N ILE A 129 -9.19 -6.67 0.94
CA ILE A 129 -9.82 -6.82 2.25
C ILE A 129 -11.26 -7.23 2.02
N LYS A 130 -11.61 -8.43 2.43
CA LYS A 130 -12.91 -9.06 2.16
C LYS A 130 -13.78 -9.12 3.42
N GLY A 131 -15.07 -9.19 3.21
CA GLY A 131 -16.02 -9.36 4.29
C GLY A 131 -17.44 -9.50 3.77
N THR A 132 -18.38 -9.47 4.69
CA THR A 132 -19.82 -9.49 4.41
C THR A 132 -20.49 -8.34 5.14
N TYR A 133 -21.59 -7.84 4.60
CA TYR A 133 -22.46 -6.91 5.29
C TYR A 133 -23.90 -7.38 5.17
N THR A 134 -24.68 -7.17 6.22
CA THR A 134 -26.10 -7.52 6.27
C THR A 134 -26.91 -6.25 6.38
N VAL A 135 -27.84 -6.08 5.47
CA VAL A 135 -28.82 -5.01 5.49
C VAL A 135 -30.17 -5.59 5.83
N LYS A 136 -30.91 -4.84 6.61
CA LYS A 136 -32.24 -5.13 7.05
C LYS A 136 -33.19 -4.05 6.56
N ASP A 137 -34.25 -4.46 5.90
CA ASP A 137 -35.39 -3.65 5.60
C ASP A 137 -36.56 -4.06 6.51
N SER A 138 -37.18 -3.10 7.18
CA SER A 138 -38.22 -3.33 8.14
C SER A 138 -39.39 -2.40 7.89
N GLN A 139 -40.57 -2.97 7.56
CA GLN A 139 -41.78 -2.20 7.38
C GLN A 139 -42.81 -2.53 8.48
N TYR A 140 -43.35 -1.49 9.05
CA TYR A 140 -44.43 -1.60 10.04
C TYR A 140 -45.79 -1.65 9.36
N ALA A 141 -46.44 -2.79 9.38
CA ALA A 141 -47.75 -2.99 8.78
C ALA A 141 -48.86 -3.10 9.82
N GLY A 142 -49.18 -1.97 10.45
CA GLY A 142 -50.28 -1.92 11.43
C GLY A 142 -49.88 -2.35 12.84
N LYS A 143 -50.87 -2.53 13.72
CA LYS A 143 -50.61 -2.57 15.15
C LYS A 143 -49.82 -3.79 15.67
N ASP A 144 -49.76 -4.88 14.92
CA ASP A 144 -49.24 -6.14 15.45
C ASP A 144 -48.34 -6.93 14.49
N VAL A 145 -47.98 -6.44 13.33
CA VAL A 145 -47.19 -7.17 12.37
C VAL A 145 -46.02 -6.35 11.83
N ASN A 146 -44.84 -6.72 12.24
CA ASN A 146 -43.60 -6.21 11.66
C ASN A 146 -43.11 -7.20 10.58
N TYR A 147 -42.92 -6.73 9.38
CA TYR A 147 -42.26 -7.46 8.34
C TYR A 147 -40.78 -7.06 8.28
N GLU A 148 -39.93 -8.02 8.26
CA GLU A 148 -38.48 -7.83 8.19
C GLU A 148 -37.92 -8.74 7.12
N THR A 149 -37.08 -8.14 6.25
CA THR A 149 -36.30 -8.87 5.24
C THR A 149 -34.83 -8.53 5.45
N LYS A 150 -33.99 -9.53 5.42
CA LYS A 150 -32.53 -9.35 5.55
C LYS A 150 -31.82 -9.93 4.31
N GLU A 151 -30.80 -9.22 3.89
CA GLU A 151 -29.91 -9.70 2.83
C GLU A 151 -28.46 -9.51 3.27
N THR A 152 -27.65 -10.58 3.09
CA THR A 152 -26.22 -10.54 3.33
C THR A 152 -25.48 -10.59 2.00
N LYS A 153 -24.59 -9.63 1.81
CA LYS A 153 -23.79 -9.47 0.60
C LYS A 153 -22.29 -9.49 0.93
N ASP A 154 -21.49 -9.98 0.01
CA ASP A 154 -20.02 -9.86 0.09
C ASP A 154 -19.57 -8.46 -0.28
N PHE A 155 -18.46 -8.02 0.30
CA PHE A 155 -17.74 -6.86 -0.15
C PHE A 155 -16.25 -7.15 -0.31
N THR A 156 -15.61 -6.38 -1.17
CA THR A 156 -14.16 -6.37 -1.34
C THR A 156 -13.71 -4.91 -1.35
N HIS A 157 -12.85 -4.57 -0.39
CA HIS A 157 -12.20 -3.27 -0.32
C HIS A 157 -10.75 -3.42 -0.77
N LYS A 158 -10.31 -2.57 -1.70
CA LYS A 158 -8.97 -2.63 -2.25
C LYS A 158 -8.01 -1.78 -1.42
N LEU A 159 -6.95 -2.41 -0.91
CA LEU A 159 -5.79 -1.76 -0.31
C LEU A 159 -4.65 -1.74 -1.32
N THR A 160 -4.10 -0.56 -1.59
CA THR A 160 -2.87 -0.42 -2.39
C THR A 160 -1.80 0.19 -1.52
N ILE A 161 -0.68 -0.51 -1.37
CA ILE A 161 0.51 -0.04 -0.67
C ILE A 161 1.54 0.31 -1.74
N THR A 162 1.94 1.58 -1.80
CA THR A 162 2.99 2.05 -2.71
C THR A 162 4.34 1.90 -2.04
N PRO A 163 5.36 1.40 -2.77
CA PRO A 163 6.71 1.30 -2.23
C PRO A 163 7.29 2.69 -1.99
N VAL A 164 8.19 2.77 -1.01
CA VAL A 164 8.99 3.96 -0.71
C VAL A 164 10.45 3.56 -0.72
N THR A 165 11.25 4.26 -1.50
CA THR A 165 12.66 3.93 -1.71
C THR A 165 13.48 4.10 -0.43
N ASP A 166 14.15 3.04 -0.04
CA ASP A 166 15.03 3.01 1.12
C ASP A 166 16.47 3.42 0.77
N THR A 167 17.18 3.94 1.77
CA THR A 167 18.60 4.28 1.61
C THR A 167 19.47 3.03 1.62
N PRO A 168 20.29 2.78 0.57
CA PRO A 168 21.14 1.59 0.53
C PRO A 168 22.25 1.65 1.58
N THR A 169 22.67 0.48 2.04
CA THR A 169 23.80 0.38 2.96
C THR A 169 25.08 0.10 2.22
N ILE A 170 26.11 0.89 2.51
CA ILE A 170 27.49 0.67 2.04
C ILE A 170 28.33 0.27 3.25
N THR A 171 28.92 -0.92 3.15
CA THR A 171 29.85 -1.41 4.19
C THR A 171 31.23 -1.53 3.60
N VAL A 172 32.20 -0.86 4.20
CA VAL A 172 33.63 -1.01 3.91
C VAL A 172 34.23 -1.83 5.04
N GLU A 173 34.86 -2.94 4.75
CA GLU A 173 35.48 -3.76 5.78
C GLU A 173 36.62 -2.99 6.47
N THR A 174 36.59 -2.96 7.78
CA THR A 174 37.61 -2.32 8.62
C THR A 174 38.91 -3.14 8.59
N GLY A 175 40.04 -2.47 8.55
CA GLY A 175 41.37 -3.09 8.44
C GLY A 175 41.97 -3.02 7.03
N THR A 176 41.29 -2.38 6.10
CA THR A 176 41.82 -2.09 4.76
C THR A 176 43.08 -1.25 4.88
N GLN A 177 44.10 -1.65 4.14
CA GLN A 177 45.36 -0.96 4.16
C GLN A 177 45.18 0.46 3.56
N THR A 178 45.31 1.46 4.39
CA THR A 178 45.18 2.87 3.99
C THR A 178 46.51 3.49 3.53
N HIS A 179 47.60 2.78 3.74
CA HIS A 179 48.93 3.23 3.35
C HIS A 179 49.55 2.24 2.36
N ILE A 180 49.96 2.71 1.23
CA ILE A 180 50.58 1.92 0.17
C ILE A 180 51.96 2.46 -0.11
N ASN A 181 52.96 1.59 -0.06
CA ASN A 181 54.27 1.88 -0.61
C ASN A 181 54.21 1.60 -2.11
N VAL A 182 54.16 2.63 -2.91
CA VAL A 182 54.16 2.51 -4.37
C VAL A 182 55.55 2.12 -4.84
N ASN A 183 55.68 0.90 -5.37
CA ASN A 183 56.92 0.41 -6.01
C ASN A 183 56.86 0.69 -7.51
N ALA A 184 57.99 0.66 -8.16
CA ALA A 184 58.03 0.72 -9.61
C ALA A 184 57.22 -0.43 -10.21
N GLY A 185 56.23 -0.13 -11.02
CA GLY A 185 55.28 -1.06 -11.59
C GLY A 185 53.85 -0.82 -11.08
N GLU A 186 52.96 -1.77 -11.36
CA GLU A 186 51.55 -1.70 -10.96
C GLU A 186 51.40 -2.18 -9.52
N ASN A 187 50.71 -1.40 -8.69
CA ASN A 187 50.35 -1.75 -7.32
C ASN A 187 48.85 -1.93 -7.22
N ILE A 188 48.41 -2.98 -6.55
CA ILE A 188 46.98 -3.32 -6.42
C ILE A 188 46.59 -3.10 -4.97
N VAL A 189 45.51 -2.33 -4.78
CA VAL A 189 44.87 -2.13 -3.48
C VAL A 189 43.44 -2.64 -3.57
N LYS A 190 43.14 -3.65 -2.81
CA LYS A 190 41.81 -4.23 -2.71
C LYS A 190 41.09 -3.66 -1.52
N ILE A 191 39.96 -3.01 -1.77
CA ILE A 191 39.08 -2.48 -0.73
C ILE A 191 37.78 -3.28 -0.78
N PRO A 192 37.51 -4.14 0.20
CA PRO A 192 36.27 -4.86 0.28
C PRO A 192 35.11 -3.88 0.53
N VAL A 193 34.23 -3.73 -0.45
CA VAL A 193 33.04 -2.87 -0.36
C VAL A 193 31.82 -3.69 -0.69
N LYS A 194 30.86 -3.69 0.22
CA LYS A 194 29.58 -4.33 0.02
C LYS A 194 28.50 -3.25 -0.05
N VAL A 195 27.72 -3.25 -1.13
CA VAL A 195 26.56 -2.41 -1.29
C VAL A 195 25.32 -3.31 -1.25
N THR A 196 24.38 -3.01 -0.37
CA THR A 196 23.14 -3.80 -0.22
C THR A 196 21.93 -2.89 -0.15
N SER A 197 20.85 -3.28 -0.81
CA SER A 197 19.54 -2.72 -0.54
C SER A 197 19.06 -3.19 0.84
N VAL A 198 18.33 -2.34 1.53
CA VAL A 198 17.72 -2.64 2.84
C VAL A 198 16.38 -3.35 2.65
N ASP A 199 15.77 -3.14 1.49
CA ASP A 199 14.50 -3.75 1.15
C ASP A 199 14.54 -5.28 1.15
N LYS A 200 13.50 -5.88 1.73
CA LYS A 200 13.36 -7.34 1.87
C LYS A 200 12.27 -7.93 0.98
N ASP A 201 11.42 -7.13 0.40
CA ASP A 201 10.32 -7.59 -0.45
C ASP A 201 10.69 -7.69 -1.92
N GLY A 202 11.86 -7.17 -2.30
CA GLY A 202 12.42 -7.25 -3.65
C GLY A 202 11.90 -6.16 -4.60
N SER A 203 11.23 -5.14 -4.09
CA SER A 203 10.75 -4.01 -4.90
C SER A 203 11.87 -3.09 -5.33
N GLU A 204 12.94 -3.00 -4.54
CA GLU A 204 14.00 -2.03 -4.68
C GLU A 204 15.29 -2.64 -5.23
N ASN A 205 15.91 -1.93 -6.15
CA ASN A 205 17.19 -2.31 -6.75
C ASN A 205 18.22 -1.18 -6.66
N ILE A 206 19.50 -1.55 -6.48
CA ILE A 206 20.59 -0.61 -6.64
C ILE A 206 20.81 -0.37 -8.13
N THR A 207 20.58 0.87 -8.57
CA THR A 207 20.62 1.21 -10.00
C THR A 207 21.85 2.01 -10.41
N LYS A 208 22.55 2.61 -9.44
CA LYS A 208 23.73 3.40 -9.72
C LYS A 208 24.71 3.38 -8.56
N ILE A 209 26.00 3.24 -8.88
CA ILE A 209 27.12 3.40 -7.94
C ILE A 209 28.06 4.45 -8.54
N VAL A 210 28.48 5.40 -7.72
CA VAL A 210 29.43 6.44 -8.08
C VAL A 210 30.65 6.33 -7.18
N ILE A 211 31.83 6.21 -7.78
CA ILE A 211 33.13 6.26 -7.10
C ILE A 211 33.77 7.57 -7.52
N SER A 212 34.01 8.48 -6.59
CA SER A 212 34.58 9.80 -6.85
C SER A 212 35.82 10.05 -6.03
N GLY A 213 36.61 11.05 -6.45
CA GLY A 213 37.87 11.40 -5.80
C GLY A 213 39.04 10.48 -6.17
N VAL A 214 38.87 9.63 -7.19
CA VAL A 214 39.97 8.76 -7.66
C VAL A 214 41.09 9.66 -8.28
N PRO A 215 42.29 9.64 -7.71
CA PRO A 215 43.36 10.55 -8.14
C PRO A 215 43.98 10.11 -9.46
N GLN A 216 44.70 11.03 -10.08
CA GLN A 216 45.47 10.72 -11.30
C GLN A 216 46.52 9.64 -11.00
N GLY A 217 46.67 8.68 -11.91
CA GLY A 217 47.56 7.52 -11.74
C GLY A 217 46.91 6.39 -10.92
N VAL A 218 45.64 6.51 -10.59
CA VAL A 218 44.82 5.44 -9.98
C VAL A 218 43.67 5.12 -10.92
N THR A 219 43.42 3.84 -11.11
CA THR A 219 42.26 3.34 -11.85
C THR A 219 41.48 2.33 -11.01
N VAL A 220 40.20 2.19 -11.30
CA VAL A 220 39.39 1.10 -10.73
C VAL A 220 39.48 -0.08 -11.71
N ASP A 221 39.97 -1.20 -11.20
CA ASP A 221 40.22 -2.40 -12.04
C ASP A 221 38.87 -2.97 -12.56
N GLY A 222 38.92 -3.44 -13.80
CA GLY A 222 37.76 -4.01 -14.48
C GLY A 222 36.76 -2.98 -15.01
N LEU A 223 36.92 -1.69 -14.72
CA LEU A 223 36.00 -0.65 -15.20
C LEU A 223 36.63 0.15 -16.37
N THR A 224 35.94 0.12 -17.50
CA THR A 224 36.27 0.92 -18.69
C THR A 224 35.00 1.62 -19.18
N ASN A 225 35.20 2.79 -19.87
CA ASN A 225 34.05 3.46 -20.48
C ASN A 225 33.32 2.55 -21.48
N GLY A 226 32.01 2.53 -21.38
CA GLY A 226 31.17 1.79 -22.30
C GLY A 226 30.12 0.92 -21.60
N GLN A 227 29.53 0.06 -22.39
CA GLN A 227 28.52 -0.88 -21.93
C GLN A 227 29.15 -2.27 -21.78
N VAL A 228 28.94 -2.88 -20.64
CA VAL A 228 29.36 -4.25 -20.34
C VAL A 228 28.13 -5.08 -20.08
N PHE A 229 28.10 -6.30 -20.62
CA PHE A 229 27.08 -7.28 -20.32
C PHE A 229 27.64 -8.28 -19.32
N GLU A 230 27.12 -8.29 -18.11
CA GLU A 230 27.59 -9.12 -17.03
C GLU A 230 26.43 -9.76 -16.27
N ASN A 231 26.49 -11.05 -16.04
CA ASN A 231 25.50 -11.84 -15.31
C ASN A 231 24.03 -11.58 -15.74
N GLY A 232 23.80 -11.42 -17.05
CA GLY A 232 22.46 -11.19 -17.59
C GLY A 232 22.01 -9.72 -17.62
N ASN A 233 22.83 -8.80 -17.12
CA ASN A 233 22.50 -7.38 -17.05
C ASN A 233 23.43 -6.51 -17.90
N PHE A 234 22.87 -5.47 -18.49
CA PHE A 234 23.67 -4.42 -19.12
C PHE A 234 24.08 -3.40 -18.06
N ILE A 235 25.40 -3.20 -17.94
CA ILE A 235 25.99 -2.21 -17.05
C ILE A 235 26.65 -1.14 -17.92
N ASN A 236 26.31 0.11 -17.68
CA ASN A 236 26.93 1.26 -18.31
C ASN A 236 27.97 1.86 -17.39
N VAL A 237 29.19 1.96 -17.84
CA VAL A 237 30.28 2.61 -17.12
C VAL A 237 30.68 3.90 -17.83
N SER A 238 30.71 4.99 -17.08
CA SER A 238 31.19 6.29 -17.51
C SER A 238 32.31 6.75 -16.58
N ILE A 239 33.47 7.07 -17.17
CA ILE A 239 34.63 7.53 -16.42
C ILE A 239 35.01 8.93 -16.92
N HIS A 240 34.98 9.89 -16.02
CA HIS A 240 35.33 11.26 -16.31
C HIS A 240 36.01 11.93 -15.12
N ASN A 241 37.22 12.45 -15.31
CA ASN A 241 37.94 13.21 -14.28
C ASN A 241 38.04 12.52 -12.91
N GLY A 242 38.36 11.21 -12.90
CA GLY A 242 38.46 10.47 -11.65
C GLY A 242 37.10 10.12 -10.99
N ILE A 243 36.00 10.32 -11.72
CA ILE A 243 34.63 9.90 -11.30
C ILE A 243 34.24 8.70 -12.18
N TYR A 244 33.92 7.60 -11.51
CA TYR A 244 33.41 6.38 -12.13
C TYR A 244 31.93 6.28 -11.80
N THR A 245 31.09 6.32 -12.81
CA THR A 245 29.64 6.11 -12.68
C THR A 245 29.29 4.77 -13.29
N ILE A 246 28.71 3.90 -12.49
CA ILE A 246 28.27 2.56 -12.87
C ILE A 246 26.75 2.57 -12.75
N ALA A 247 26.05 2.32 -13.85
CA ALA A 247 24.60 2.31 -13.89
C ALA A 247 24.08 1.02 -14.52
N GLY A 248 23.06 0.42 -13.93
CA GLY A 248 22.45 -0.83 -14.39
C GLY A 248 21.08 -1.02 -13.82
N HIS A 249 20.39 -2.09 -14.22
CA HIS A 249 19.05 -2.39 -13.74
C HIS A 249 19.06 -2.97 -12.33
N ASP A 250 20.04 -3.83 -12.04
CA ASP A 250 20.20 -4.46 -10.72
C ASP A 250 21.70 -4.66 -10.44
N LEU A 251 22.23 -3.78 -9.59
CA LEU A 251 23.59 -3.83 -9.09
C LEU A 251 23.71 -4.55 -7.75
N ASN A 252 22.62 -5.12 -7.23
CA ASN A 252 22.59 -5.91 -5.97
C ASN A 252 23.38 -7.22 -6.08
N SER A 253 23.60 -7.68 -7.30
CA SER A 253 24.30 -8.93 -7.53
C SER A 253 25.78 -8.80 -7.26
N SER A 254 26.38 -9.91 -7.03
CA SER A 254 27.76 -10.20 -6.61
C SER A 254 28.91 -9.45 -7.31
N ASN A 255 28.63 -8.54 -8.23
CA ASN A 255 29.63 -7.92 -9.10
C ASN A 255 30.44 -6.81 -8.45
N PHE A 256 29.98 -6.28 -7.32
CA PHE A 256 30.65 -5.20 -6.59
C PHE A 256 31.00 -5.59 -5.15
N LYS A 257 31.45 -6.82 -4.95
CA LYS A 257 31.90 -7.27 -3.62
C LYS A 257 33.18 -6.57 -3.17
N ASP A 258 34.06 -6.27 -4.14
CA ASP A 258 35.36 -5.68 -3.88
C ASP A 258 35.66 -4.62 -4.93
N ILE A 259 36.02 -3.45 -4.49
CA ILE A 259 36.58 -2.42 -5.38
C ILE A 259 38.08 -2.59 -5.35
N VAL A 260 38.68 -2.86 -6.50
CA VAL A 260 40.12 -3.01 -6.66
C VAL A 260 40.67 -1.78 -7.34
N PHE A 261 41.60 -1.10 -6.69
CA PHE A 261 42.33 0.02 -7.27
C PHE A 261 43.69 -0.44 -7.76
N LYS A 262 44.05 -0.03 -8.98
CA LYS A 262 45.38 -0.16 -9.53
C LYS A 262 46.06 1.20 -9.47
N VAL A 263 47.22 1.23 -8.83
CA VAL A 263 48.00 2.45 -8.62
C VAL A 263 49.25 2.36 -9.51
N ASP A 264 49.43 3.31 -10.43
CA ASP A 264 50.63 3.43 -11.26
C ASP A 264 51.84 3.71 -10.36
N GLY A 265 52.97 3.03 -10.64
CA GLY A 265 54.23 3.24 -9.91
C GLY A 265 54.78 4.66 -9.97
N ASN A 266 54.31 5.49 -10.90
CA ASN A 266 54.60 6.91 -10.98
C ASN A 266 53.54 7.81 -10.36
N ALA A 267 52.48 7.27 -9.75
CA ALA A 267 51.46 8.05 -9.11
C ALA A 267 52.05 8.84 -7.93
N ASN A 268 51.81 10.16 -7.93
CA ASN A 268 52.29 11.06 -6.90
C ASN A 268 51.11 11.83 -6.34
N PHE A 269 50.57 11.36 -5.23
CA PHE A 269 49.56 12.06 -4.43
C PHE A 269 49.78 11.74 -2.96
N GLU A 270 49.49 12.70 -2.11
CA GLU A 270 49.56 12.49 -0.67
C GLU A 270 48.28 11.83 -0.20
N TYR A 271 47.45 12.53 0.50
CA TYR A 271 46.17 11.99 1.03
C TYR A 271 45.01 12.30 0.07
N ARG A 272 44.13 11.34 -0.15
CA ARG A 272 42.91 11.55 -0.94
C ARG A 272 41.76 10.71 -0.35
N ASP A 273 40.59 11.32 -0.20
CA ASP A 273 39.36 10.66 0.10
C ASP A 273 38.69 10.16 -1.20
N ILE A 274 38.46 8.86 -1.25
CA ILE A 274 37.64 8.27 -2.29
C ILE A 274 36.27 8.02 -1.70
N THR A 275 35.25 8.61 -2.32
CA THR A 275 33.86 8.50 -1.87
C THR A 275 33.10 7.53 -2.75
N ILE A 276 32.34 6.64 -2.13
CA ILE A 276 31.45 5.70 -2.81
C ILE A 276 30.03 6.05 -2.44
N THR A 277 29.20 6.27 -3.47
CA THR A 277 27.77 6.59 -3.29
C THR A 277 26.95 5.58 -4.07
N ALA A 278 25.95 4.99 -3.45
CA ALA A 278 24.99 4.11 -4.08
C ALA A 278 23.61 4.76 -4.15
N TYR A 279 22.86 4.43 -5.18
CA TYR A 279 21.51 4.91 -5.40
C TYR A 279 20.59 3.72 -5.62
N THR A 280 19.48 3.74 -4.98
CA THR A 280 18.41 2.75 -5.10
C THR A 280 17.25 3.31 -5.91
N LYS A 281 16.44 2.43 -6.41
CA LYS A 281 15.18 2.76 -7.08
C LYS A 281 14.20 1.62 -6.92
N ASP A 282 12.97 1.94 -6.56
CA ASP A 282 11.85 1.01 -6.58
C ASP A 282 11.39 0.67 -8.00
N ALA A 283 10.85 -0.52 -8.17
CA ALA A 283 10.39 -1.03 -9.46
C ALA A 283 9.15 -0.30 -9.99
N GLU A 284 8.30 0.22 -9.13
CA GLU A 284 7.07 0.91 -9.51
C GLU A 284 6.84 2.19 -8.69
N GLY A 285 6.95 3.34 -9.38
CA GLY A 285 6.27 4.57 -8.97
C GLY A 285 6.87 5.38 -7.83
N SER A 286 8.09 5.09 -7.41
CA SER A 286 8.75 5.87 -6.38
C SER A 286 8.98 7.33 -6.80
N LYS A 287 8.68 8.24 -5.88
CA LYS A 287 9.22 9.59 -5.95
C LYS A 287 10.72 9.49 -5.67
N GLU A 288 11.53 10.02 -6.58
CA GLU A 288 12.97 10.27 -6.37
C GLU A 288 13.18 11.25 -5.21
#